data_36f333ca8db5ee228bd58156d0157fe3
#
_entry.id   36f333ca8db5ee228bd58156d0157fe3
#
_cell.length_a   1.000
_cell.length_b   1.000
_cell.length_c   1.000
_cell.angle_alpha   90.00
_cell.angle_beta   90.00
_cell.angle_gamma   90.00
#
_symmetry.space_group_name_H-M   'P 1'
#
loop_
_entity.id
_entity.type
_entity.pdbx_description
1 polymer ?
#
loop_
_entity_poly.entity_id
_entity_poly.type
_entity_poly.pdbx_seq_one_letter_code
_entity_poly.pdbx_strand_id
1 'polypeptide(L)'
;MAKRISTWDGLGGRTARLFYRMILLGTILNALAIGSFIVLATIMEGTSAHFTPLLFLFAAALFAAMNTHQVLSALVLRLAIYFGLFLFVAFYNIVKERPQLSSVHWLQFFTVVFVLYFIVDCSIAFLRLYRRNLSQIDELRREHERALAAYRSKSEFLSVVSHELRTPITSIKGPLNLICSGVLGQVPNNIQQMLAVANKNSDRLAMLIDDLLDLQALDTGKMAMNVKPMDLSTLLRDAIEATAGYLRDKNVSLILVGSHPPVMVNGDEKRLMQVMANVLSNAIKFSKDGGIVQVRLETHEDLATVSVRDNGRGIPPGSEQTVFGEFSQIDSSDVRSVGGSGLGMSISRRILLLHKGTIGYESEVGVGTNFIITLPVFSAPIEVQGQGRPGSRGAAGAVETVPI
;
A
#
# COMPACT_ATOMS: atom_id res chain seq x y z
N MET A 1 -24.15 -20.00 3.78
CA MET A 1 -24.07 -19.36 5.09
C MET A 1 -23.90 -20.36 6.23
N ALA A 2 -24.70 -21.40 6.38
CA ALA A 2 -24.51 -22.45 7.40
C ALA A 2 -23.09 -23.07 7.34
N LYS A 3 -22.53 -23.30 6.15
CA LYS A 3 -21.16 -23.78 5.93
C LYS A 3 -20.09 -22.73 6.27
N ARG A 4 -20.41 -21.43 6.14
CA ARG A 4 -19.51 -20.29 6.48
C ARG A 4 -19.56 -19.96 7.98
N ILE A 5 -20.69 -20.16 8.64
CA ILE A 5 -20.81 -20.03 10.09
C ILE A 5 -20.07 -21.16 10.80
N SER A 6 -19.96 -22.35 10.17
CA SER A 6 -19.18 -23.47 10.70
C SER A 6 -17.67 -23.36 10.48
N THR A 7 -17.22 -22.48 9.59
CA THR A 7 -15.78 -22.19 9.33
C THR A 7 -15.30 -20.92 10.03
N TRP A 8 -16.16 -20.22 10.77
CA TRP A 8 -15.74 -19.17 11.68
C TRP A 8 -15.16 -19.85 12.93
N ASP A 9 -13.83 -19.84 13.03
CA ASP A 9 -13.03 -20.50 14.06
C ASP A 9 -13.37 -20.04 15.48
N GLY A 10 -14.51 -20.46 16.03
CA GLY A 10 -14.91 -20.13 17.39
C GLY A 10 -16.33 -20.55 17.75
N LEU A 11 -17.21 -20.78 16.77
CA LEU A 11 -18.59 -21.22 17.04
C LEU A 11 -18.73 -22.71 16.70
N GLY A 12 -18.66 -23.54 17.71
CA GLY A 12 -18.90 -24.97 17.55
C GLY A 12 -20.23 -25.24 16.85
N GLY A 13 -20.36 -26.34 16.12
CA GLY A 13 -21.54 -26.66 15.29
C GLY A 13 -22.88 -26.67 16.02
N ARG A 14 -22.91 -26.64 17.36
CA ARG A 14 -24.12 -26.44 18.17
C ARG A 14 -24.62 -24.99 18.15
N THR A 15 -23.72 -24.02 18.29
CA THR A 15 -24.04 -22.58 18.25
C THR A 15 -24.54 -22.15 16.88
N ALA A 16 -23.90 -22.62 15.80
CA ALA A 16 -24.35 -22.34 14.43
C ALA A 16 -25.78 -22.87 14.17
N ARG A 17 -26.11 -24.07 14.67
CA ARG A 17 -27.49 -24.63 14.60
C ARG A 17 -28.48 -23.86 15.42
N LEU A 18 -28.09 -23.36 16.59
CA LEU A 18 -28.94 -22.52 17.43
C LEU A 18 -29.27 -21.19 16.71
N PHE A 19 -28.29 -20.50 16.19
CA PHE A 19 -28.48 -19.26 15.42
C PHE A 19 -29.40 -19.48 14.19
N TYR A 20 -29.18 -20.56 13.46
CA TYR A 20 -30.03 -20.91 12.33
C TYR A 20 -31.51 -21.11 12.76
N ARG A 21 -31.74 -21.84 13.84
CA ARG A 21 -33.10 -22.04 14.41
C ARG A 21 -33.71 -20.73 14.89
N MET A 22 -32.94 -19.85 15.53
CA MET A 22 -33.42 -18.53 15.97
C MET A 22 -33.81 -17.65 14.77
N ILE A 23 -33.04 -17.65 13.68
CA ILE A 23 -33.36 -16.92 12.44
C ILE A 23 -34.68 -17.48 11.86
N LEU A 24 -34.84 -18.79 11.81
CA LEU A 24 -36.04 -19.42 11.27
C LEU A 24 -37.27 -19.09 12.15
N LEU A 25 -37.16 -19.19 13.47
CA LEU A 25 -38.20 -18.85 14.42
C LEU A 25 -38.60 -17.38 14.31
N GLY A 26 -37.62 -16.46 14.28
CA GLY A 26 -37.89 -15.03 14.10
C GLY A 26 -38.57 -14.73 12.74
N THR A 27 -38.22 -15.49 11.71
CA THR A 27 -38.87 -15.40 10.40
C THR A 27 -40.33 -15.81 10.46
N ILE A 28 -40.67 -16.92 11.16
CA ILE A 28 -42.03 -17.40 11.35
C ILE A 28 -42.85 -16.39 12.18
N LEU A 29 -42.30 -15.92 13.30
CA LEU A 29 -42.97 -14.95 14.17
C LEU A 29 -43.33 -13.65 13.45
N ASN A 30 -42.37 -13.12 12.67
CA ASN A 30 -42.59 -11.92 11.90
C ASN A 30 -43.63 -12.14 10.77
N ALA A 31 -43.56 -13.28 10.09
CA ALA A 31 -44.55 -13.62 9.07
C ALA A 31 -45.96 -13.82 9.63
N LEU A 32 -46.10 -14.41 10.85
CA LEU A 32 -47.36 -14.54 11.55
C LEU A 32 -47.93 -13.19 12.02
N ALA A 33 -47.08 -12.30 12.54
CA ALA A 33 -47.48 -10.96 12.95
C ALA A 33 -48.03 -10.13 11.78
N ILE A 34 -47.32 -10.15 10.64
CA ILE A 34 -47.77 -9.49 9.41
C ILE A 34 -49.03 -10.19 8.87
N GLY A 35 -49.07 -11.52 8.91
CA GLY A 35 -50.22 -12.30 8.46
C GLY A 35 -51.49 -12.01 9.26
N SER A 36 -51.41 -11.94 10.60
CA SER A 36 -52.57 -11.61 11.45
C SER A 36 -53.08 -10.19 11.15
N PHE A 37 -52.20 -9.22 10.99
CA PHE A 37 -52.59 -7.87 10.59
C PHE A 37 -53.30 -7.87 9.21
N ILE A 38 -52.79 -8.57 8.23
CA ILE A 38 -53.36 -8.66 6.88
C ILE A 38 -54.74 -9.27 6.89
N VAL A 39 -54.93 -10.39 7.63
CA VAL A 39 -56.23 -11.05 7.76
C VAL A 39 -57.27 -10.14 8.46
N LEU A 40 -56.86 -9.49 9.57
CA LEU A 40 -57.69 -8.55 10.30
C LEU A 40 -58.12 -7.37 9.43
N ALA A 41 -57.16 -6.75 8.76
CA ALA A 41 -57.42 -5.62 7.83
C ALA A 41 -58.36 -6.01 6.70
N THR A 42 -58.17 -7.21 6.09
CA THR A 42 -59.04 -7.72 5.02
C THR A 42 -60.48 -7.89 5.49
N ILE A 43 -60.68 -8.38 6.73
CA ILE A 43 -62.02 -8.57 7.28
C ILE A 43 -62.66 -7.22 7.65
N MET A 44 -61.87 -6.26 8.18
CA MET A 44 -62.35 -4.93 8.57
C MET A 44 -62.67 -4.02 7.37
N GLU A 45 -61.92 -4.07 6.29
CA GLU A 45 -62.20 -3.32 5.06
C GLU A 45 -63.44 -3.83 4.32
N GLY A 46 -63.93 -5.02 4.67
CA GLY A 46 -65.15 -5.62 4.10
C GLY A 46 -65.02 -5.94 2.63
N THR A 47 -65.95 -5.42 1.78
CA THR A 47 -65.96 -5.66 0.33
C THR A 47 -65.25 -4.57 -0.49
N SER A 48 -64.55 -3.67 0.15
CA SER A 48 -63.79 -2.61 -0.52
C SER A 48 -62.51 -3.17 -1.21
N ALA A 49 -61.79 -2.32 -1.89
CA ALA A 49 -60.72 -2.72 -2.80
C ALA A 49 -59.47 -3.39 -2.15
N HIS A 50 -59.50 -3.67 -0.83
CA HIS A 50 -58.36 -4.29 -0.08
C HIS A 50 -56.99 -3.75 -0.43
N PHE A 51 -56.92 -2.43 -0.72
CA PHE A 51 -55.66 -1.78 -1.14
C PHE A 51 -54.60 -1.85 -0.01
N THR A 52 -55.01 -1.59 1.20
CA THR A 52 -54.11 -1.55 2.37
C THR A 52 -53.47 -2.92 2.65
N PRO A 53 -54.21 -4.04 2.77
CA PRO A 53 -53.62 -5.37 2.97
C PRO A 53 -52.65 -5.77 1.85
N LEU A 54 -53.01 -5.52 0.58
CA LEU A 54 -52.18 -5.87 -0.57
C LEU A 54 -50.91 -5.07 -0.64
N LEU A 55 -50.95 -3.75 -0.34
CA LEU A 55 -49.77 -2.89 -0.30
C LEU A 55 -48.79 -3.34 0.78
N PHE A 56 -49.27 -3.57 2.01
CA PHE A 56 -48.43 -4.05 3.10
C PHE A 56 -47.81 -5.40 2.81
N LEU A 57 -48.55 -6.31 2.21
CA LEU A 57 -48.08 -7.63 1.87
C LEU A 57 -47.00 -7.58 0.74
N PHE A 58 -47.19 -6.70 -0.26
CA PHE A 58 -46.21 -6.45 -1.29
C PHE A 58 -44.91 -5.90 -0.68
N ALA A 59 -44.99 -4.86 0.14
CA ALA A 59 -43.85 -4.26 0.82
C ALA A 59 -43.11 -5.29 1.70
N ALA A 60 -43.84 -6.11 2.45
CA ALA A 60 -43.26 -7.15 3.30
C ALA A 60 -42.57 -8.25 2.49
N ALA A 61 -43.11 -8.65 1.33
CA ALA A 61 -42.55 -9.65 0.46
C ALA A 61 -41.26 -9.11 -0.24
N LEU A 62 -41.28 -7.87 -0.70
CA LEU A 62 -40.13 -7.21 -1.29
C LEU A 62 -39.00 -7.05 -0.28
N PHE A 63 -39.32 -6.60 0.95
CA PHE A 63 -38.38 -6.50 2.04
C PHE A 63 -37.75 -7.86 2.41
N ALA A 64 -38.58 -8.91 2.41
CA ALA A 64 -38.11 -10.28 2.63
C ALA A 64 -37.15 -10.74 1.55
N ALA A 65 -37.44 -10.47 0.28
CA ALA A 65 -36.56 -10.80 -0.84
C ALA A 65 -35.18 -10.11 -0.72
N MET A 66 -35.17 -8.84 -0.30
CA MET A 66 -33.94 -8.06 -0.15
C MET A 66 -33.10 -8.46 1.07
N ASN A 67 -33.70 -8.74 2.21
CA ASN A 67 -32.97 -8.93 3.47
C ASN A 67 -32.73 -10.39 3.88
N THR A 68 -33.56 -11.34 3.44
CA THR A 68 -33.44 -12.75 3.86
C THR A 68 -32.84 -13.67 2.81
N HIS A 69 -32.41 -13.12 1.66
CA HIS A 69 -31.76 -13.90 0.58
C HIS A 69 -30.49 -14.66 1.04
N GLN A 70 -29.86 -14.24 2.16
CA GLN A 70 -28.70 -14.90 2.72
C GLN A 70 -29.01 -16.30 3.28
N VAL A 71 -30.24 -16.55 3.75
CA VAL A 71 -30.70 -17.84 4.29
C VAL A 71 -31.86 -18.31 3.43
N LEU A 72 -31.55 -19.13 2.42
CA LEU A 72 -32.53 -19.58 1.41
C LEU A 72 -33.78 -20.21 2.01
N SER A 73 -33.64 -21.04 3.04
CA SER A 73 -34.76 -21.67 3.72
C SER A 73 -35.70 -20.67 4.41
N ALA A 74 -35.14 -19.60 5.02
CA ALA A 74 -35.94 -18.55 5.63
C ALA A 74 -36.66 -17.71 4.56
N LEU A 75 -35.99 -17.43 3.44
CA LEU A 75 -36.64 -16.73 2.32
C LEU A 75 -37.77 -17.52 1.71
N VAL A 76 -37.56 -18.81 1.40
CA VAL A 76 -38.56 -19.67 0.80
C VAL A 76 -39.78 -19.81 1.75
N LEU A 77 -39.55 -20.07 3.04
CA LEU A 77 -40.62 -20.18 4.02
C LEU A 77 -41.45 -18.91 4.10
N ARG A 78 -40.79 -17.74 4.16
CA ARG A 78 -41.48 -16.45 4.27
C ARG A 78 -42.29 -16.12 3.03
N LEU A 79 -41.72 -16.34 1.84
CA LEU A 79 -42.41 -16.13 0.58
C LEU A 79 -43.60 -17.10 0.42
N ALA A 80 -43.49 -18.36 0.89
CA ALA A 80 -44.61 -19.31 0.87
C ALA A 80 -45.78 -18.84 1.75
N ILE A 81 -45.48 -18.32 2.95
CA ILE A 81 -46.52 -17.76 3.84
C ILE A 81 -47.19 -16.55 3.17
N TYR A 82 -46.40 -15.62 2.63
CA TYR A 82 -46.95 -14.44 1.96
C TYR A 82 -47.73 -14.78 0.69
N PHE A 83 -47.28 -15.77 -0.06
CA PHE A 83 -48.01 -16.29 -1.19
C PHE A 83 -49.43 -16.79 -0.78
N GLY A 84 -49.52 -17.57 0.27
CA GLY A 84 -50.80 -18.02 0.82
C GLY A 84 -51.72 -16.87 1.25
N LEU A 85 -51.16 -15.83 1.90
CA LEU A 85 -51.90 -14.63 2.29
C LEU A 85 -52.38 -13.80 1.07
N PHE A 86 -51.56 -13.67 0.04
CA PHE A 86 -51.97 -13.01 -1.20
C PHE A 86 -53.15 -13.73 -1.86
N LEU A 87 -53.10 -15.05 -1.91
CA LEU A 87 -54.22 -15.85 -2.42
C LEU A 87 -55.45 -15.71 -1.54
N PHE A 88 -55.31 -15.73 -0.21
CA PHE A 88 -56.42 -15.52 0.71
C PHE A 88 -57.11 -14.18 0.45
N VAL A 89 -56.36 -13.07 0.40
CA VAL A 89 -56.96 -11.73 0.15
C VAL A 89 -57.63 -11.69 -1.22
N ALA A 90 -56.99 -12.25 -2.25
CA ALA A 90 -57.55 -12.25 -3.61
C ALA A 90 -58.83 -13.07 -3.73
N PHE A 91 -58.95 -14.23 -3.07
CA PHE A 91 -60.10 -15.10 -3.12
C PHE A 91 -61.22 -14.71 -2.18
N TYR A 92 -60.95 -13.98 -1.12
CA TYR A 92 -61.91 -13.63 -0.07
C TYR A 92 -63.20 -12.98 -0.68
N ASN A 93 -63.06 -11.98 -1.54
CA ASN A 93 -64.17 -11.28 -2.16
C ASN A 93 -64.83 -12.11 -3.26
N ILE A 94 -64.05 -12.89 -4.01
CA ILE A 94 -64.60 -13.76 -5.08
C ILE A 94 -65.56 -14.82 -4.47
N VAL A 95 -65.15 -15.42 -3.35
CA VAL A 95 -65.96 -16.44 -2.66
C VAL A 95 -67.18 -15.84 -2.00
N LYS A 96 -67.04 -14.65 -1.38
CA LYS A 96 -68.11 -13.97 -0.64
C LYS A 96 -69.19 -13.39 -1.53
N GLU A 97 -68.81 -12.73 -2.64
CA GLU A 97 -69.76 -11.97 -3.52
C GLU A 97 -70.17 -12.70 -4.78
N ARG A 98 -69.46 -13.79 -5.14
CA ARG A 98 -69.68 -14.54 -6.42
C ARG A 98 -69.82 -13.62 -7.62
N PRO A 99 -68.84 -12.73 -7.90
CA PRO A 99 -68.95 -11.67 -8.89
C PRO A 99 -68.97 -12.23 -10.33
N GLN A 100 -69.62 -11.48 -11.21
CA GLN A 100 -69.54 -11.77 -12.65
C GLN A 100 -68.10 -11.61 -13.15
N LEU A 101 -67.73 -12.31 -14.24
CA LEU A 101 -66.38 -12.28 -14.83
C LEU A 101 -65.91 -10.88 -15.28
N SER A 102 -66.83 -9.96 -15.52
CA SER A 102 -66.53 -8.55 -15.90
C SER A 102 -66.30 -7.64 -14.69
N SER A 103 -66.31 -8.15 -13.48
CA SER A 103 -66.16 -7.34 -12.24
C SER A 103 -64.72 -6.98 -11.93
N VAL A 104 -64.52 -5.89 -11.18
CA VAL A 104 -63.20 -5.40 -10.69
C VAL A 104 -62.46 -6.45 -9.86
N HIS A 105 -63.19 -7.38 -9.22
CA HIS A 105 -62.62 -8.42 -8.36
C HIS A 105 -61.71 -9.40 -9.15
N TRP A 106 -62.09 -9.72 -10.37
CA TRP A 106 -61.26 -10.55 -11.24
C TRP A 106 -60.00 -9.80 -11.71
N LEU A 107 -60.09 -8.49 -12.01
CA LEU A 107 -58.93 -7.66 -12.31
C LEU A 107 -57.95 -7.64 -11.16
N GLN A 108 -58.42 -7.48 -9.92
CA GLN A 108 -57.60 -7.55 -8.69
C GLN A 108 -56.91 -8.89 -8.56
N PHE A 109 -57.62 -10.00 -8.78
CA PHE A 109 -57.03 -11.35 -8.75
C PHE A 109 -55.87 -11.49 -9.73
N PHE A 110 -56.06 -11.10 -10.99
CA PHE A 110 -54.98 -11.17 -11.96
C PHE A 110 -53.83 -10.23 -11.64
N THR A 111 -54.09 -9.06 -11.08
CA THR A 111 -53.05 -8.13 -10.59
C THR A 111 -52.21 -8.78 -9.50
N VAL A 112 -52.85 -9.46 -8.52
CA VAL A 112 -52.17 -10.18 -7.46
C VAL A 112 -51.28 -11.30 -8.04
N VAL A 113 -51.78 -12.08 -8.98
CA VAL A 113 -50.99 -13.14 -9.63
C VAL A 113 -49.77 -12.57 -10.33
N PHE A 114 -49.94 -11.44 -11.04
CA PHE A 114 -48.83 -10.75 -11.69
C PHE A 114 -47.76 -10.21 -10.68
N VAL A 115 -48.23 -9.62 -9.59
CA VAL A 115 -47.36 -9.15 -8.50
C VAL A 115 -46.57 -10.30 -7.87
N LEU A 116 -47.23 -11.44 -7.63
CA LEU A 116 -46.57 -12.65 -7.11
C LEU A 116 -45.47 -13.16 -8.06
N TYR A 117 -45.77 -13.22 -9.38
CA TYR A 117 -44.76 -13.56 -10.36
C TYR A 117 -43.54 -12.63 -10.27
N PHE A 118 -43.78 -11.32 -10.21
CA PHE A 118 -42.73 -10.31 -10.13
C PHE A 118 -41.87 -10.46 -8.85
N ILE A 119 -42.52 -10.71 -7.68
CA ILE A 119 -41.81 -10.94 -6.43
C ILE A 119 -40.88 -12.17 -6.51
N VAL A 120 -41.37 -13.26 -7.12
CA VAL A 120 -40.59 -14.49 -7.29
C VAL A 120 -39.39 -14.23 -8.24
N ASP A 121 -39.63 -13.55 -9.37
CA ASP A 121 -38.58 -13.23 -10.33
C ASP A 121 -37.50 -12.33 -9.71
N CYS A 122 -37.90 -11.26 -9.03
CA CYS A 122 -36.97 -10.40 -8.27
C CYS A 122 -36.17 -11.19 -7.23
N SER A 123 -36.82 -12.09 -6.47
CA SER A 123 -36.16 -12.91 -5.46
C SER A 123 -35.09 -13.82 -6.07
N ILE A 124 -35.39 -14.43 -7.23
CA ILE A 124 -34.44 -15.26 -7.97
C ILE A 124 -33.28 -14.40 -8.51
N ALA A 125 -33.58 -13.21 -9.03
CA ALA A 125 -32.54 -12.28 -9.53
C ALA A 125 -31.59 -11.85 -8.40
N PHE A 126 -32.12 -11.47 -7.23
CA PHE A 126 -31.31 -11.15 -6.04
C PHE A 126 -30.46 -12.32 -5.58
N LEU A 127 -30.99 -13.52 -5.55
CA LEU A 127 -30.23 -14.74 -5.20
C LEU A 127 -29.09 -15.02 -6.17
N ARG A 128 -29.35 -14.85 -7.48
CA ARG A 128 -28.31 -15.03 -8.51
C ARG A 128 -27.20 -13.99 -8.36
N LEU A 129 -27.58 -12.72 -8.18
CA LEU A 129 -26.63 -11.62 -7.97
C LEU A 129 -25.78 -11.85 -6.72
N TYR A 130 -26.42 -12.21 -5.61
CA TYR A 130 -25.71 -12.49 -4.34
C TYR A 130 -24.71 -13.63 -4.46
N ARG A 131 -25.10 -14.74 -5.13
CA ARG A 131 -24.20 -15.88 -5.35
C ARG A 131 -23.02 -15.50 -6.24
N ARG A 132 -23.27 -14.70 -7.28
CA ARG A 132 -22.23 -14.21 -8.18
C ARG A 132 -21.23 -13.31 -7.44
N ASN A 133 -21.70 -12.37 -6.63
CA ASN A 133 -20.85 -11.53 -5.84
C ASN A 133 -19.99 -12.33 -4.85
N LEU A 134 -20.56 -13.35 -4.20
CA LEU A 134 -19.80 -14.22 -3.31
C LEU A 134 -18.70 -15.01 -4.04
N SER A 135 -18.99 -15.53 -5.23
CA SER A 135 -17.96 -16.24 -6.01
C SER A 135 -16.83 -15.31 -6.47
N GLN A 136 -17.16 -14.09 -6.88
CA GLN A 136 -16.16 -13.08 -7.24
C GLN A 136 -15.25 -12.68 -6.05
N ILE A 137 -15.84 -12.50 -4.87
CA ILE A 137 -15.08 -12.20 -3.66
C ILE A 137 -14.13 -13.37 -3.30
N ASP A 138 -14.59 -14.62 -3.41
CA ASP A 138 -13.77 -15.78 -3.12
C ASP A 138 -12.65 -15.97 -4.15
N GLU A 139 -12.90 -15.68 -5.43
CA GLU A 139 -11.90 -15.69 -6.49
C GLU A 139 -10.83 -14.61 -6.26
N LEU A 140 -11.26 -13.37 -6.01
CA LEU A 140 -10.35 -12.26 -5.72
C LEU A 140 -9.46 -12.53 -4.50
N ARG A 141 -10.02 -13.15 -3.46
CA ARG A 141 -9.24 -13.55 -2.28
C ARG A 141 -8.17 -14.60 -2.62
N ARG A 142 -8.51 -15.60 -3.42
CA ARG A 142 -7.56 -16.64 -3.85
C ARG A 142 -6.44 -16.05 -4.71
N GLU A 143 -6.76 -15.13 -5.63
CA GLU A 143 -5.75 -14.44 -6.43
C GLU A 143 -4.83 -13.59 -5.56
N HIS A 144 -5.41 -12.86 -4.60
CA HIS A 144 -4.62 -12.06 -3.65
C HIS A 144 -3.69 -12.93 -2.78
N GLU A 145 -4.18 -14.07 -2.26
CA GLU A 145 -3.37 -15.01 -1.49
C GLU A 145 -2.23 -15.61 -2.34
N ARG A 146 -2.51 -15.97 -3.59
CA ARG A 146 -1.48 -16.46 -4.53
C ARG A 146 -0.42 -15.40 -4.83
N ALA A 147 -0.84 -14.16 -5.09
CA ALA A 147 0.07 -13.04 -5.34
C ALA A 147 0.97 -12.78 -4.12
N LEU A 148 0.39 -12.77 -2.91
CA LEU A 148 1.17 -12.63 -1.66
C LEU A 148 2.15 -13.79 -1.44
N ALA A 149 1.74 -15.03 -1.71
CA ALA A 149 2.62 -16.19 -1.57
C ALA A 149 3.80 -16.12 -2.57
N ALA A 150 3.52 -15.79 -3.83
CA ALA A 150 4.55 -15.62 -4.86
C ALA A 150 5.51 -14.47 -4.51
N TYR A 151 4.99 -13.35 -4.00
CA TYR A 151 5.81 -12.23 -3.55
C TYR A 151 6.73 -12.62 -2.39
N ARG A 152 6.21 -13.31 -1.37
CA ARG A 152 7.01 -13.80 -0.23
C ARG A 152 8.10 -14.77 -0.67
N SER A 153 7.77 -15.74 -1.53
CA SER A 153 8.74 -16.71 -2.06
C SER A 153 9.83 -16.02 -2.87
N LYS A 154 9.48 -15.03 -3.72
CA LYS A 154 10.46 -14.22 -4.46
C LYS A 154 11.40 -13.48 -3.51
N SER A 155 10.86 -12.85 -2.47
CA SER A 155 11.64 -12.08 -1.50
C SER A 155 12.60 -12.98 -0.70
N GLU A 156 12.14 -14.13 -0.24
CA GLU A 156 12.95 -15.11 0.49
C GLU A 156 14.08 -15.68 -0.39
N PHE A 157 13.75 -16.07 -1.63
CA PHE A 157 14.73 -16.52 -2.61
C PHE A 157 15.84 -15.50 -2.82
N LEU A 158 15.50 -14.23 -3.07
CA LEU A 158 16.48 -13.17 -3.30
C LEU A 158 17.35 -12.91 -2.06
N SER A 159 16.78 -13.00 -0.85
CA SER A 159 17.54 -12.88 0.39
C SER A 159 18.56 -14.00 0.56
N VAL A 160 18.15 -15.25 0.33
CA VAL A 160 19.04 -16.42 0.42
C VAL A 160 20.15 -16.34 -0.64
N VAL A 161 19.79 -16.08 -1.91
CA VAL A 161 20.78 -15.96 -3.00
C VAL A 161 21.80 -14.87 -2.71
N SER A 162 21.37 -13.70 -2.20
CA SER A 162 22.29 -12.61 -1.89
C SER A 162 23.27 -12.97 -0.77
N HIS A 163 22.80 -13.68 0.27
CA HIS A 163 23.68 -14.19 1.32
C HIS A 163 24.68 -15.20 0.78
N GLU A 164 24.22 -16.15 -0.02
CA GLU A 164 25.05 -17.19 -0.62
C GLU A 164 26.05 -16.64 -1.66
N LEU A 165 25.76 -15.50 -2.27
CA LEU A 165 26.70 -14.81 -3.17
C LEU A 165 27.69 -13.89 -2.42
N ARG A 166 27.30 -13.28 -1.31
CA ARG A 166 28.18 -12.39 -0.54
C ARG A 166 29.39 -13.15 0.03
N THR A 167 29.20 -14.36 0.54
CA THR A 167 30.24 -15.17 1.16
C THR A 167 31.41 -15.49 0.20
N PRO A 168 31.21 -16.07 -0.99
CA PRO A 168 32.30 -16.35 -1.91
C PRO A 168 32.98 -15.07 -2.43
N ILE A 169 32.21 -13.99 -2.63
CA ILE A 169 32.80 -12.72 -3.08
C ILE A 169 33.70 -12.11 -2.02
N THR A 170 33.30 -12.15 -0.76
CA THR A 170 34.15 -11.69 0.35
C THR A 170 35.44 -12.53 0.43
N SER A 171 35.33 -13.84 0.19
CA SER A 171 36.48 -14.75 0.18
C SER A 171 37.42 -14.50 -1.00
N ILE A 172 36.93 -13.99 -2.15
CA ILE A 172 37.75 -13.61 -3.29
C ILE A 172 38.38 -12.23 -3.08
N LYS A 173 37.59 -11.26 -2.57
CA LYS A 173 38.03 -9.87 -2.37
C LYS A 173 39.13 -9.73 -1.36
N GLY A 174 39.10 -10.48 -0.26
CA GLY A 174 40.13 -10.44 0.80
C GLY A 174 41.53 -10.69 0.26
N PRO A 175 41.79 -11.87 -0.34
CA PRO A 175 43.11 -12.16 -0.96
C PRO A 175 43.49 -11.19 -2.09
N LEU A 176 42.56 -10.78 -2.96
CA LEU A 176 42.85 -9.81 -4.03
C LEU A 176 43.33 -8.47 -3.46
N ASN A 177 42.67 -7.95 -2.42
CA ASN A 177 43.09 -6.72 -1.77
C ASN A 177 44.50 -6.83 -1.15
N LEU A 178 44.82 -7.96 -0.49
CA LEU A 178 46.15 -8.20 0.08
C LEU A 178 47.25 -8.27 -0.98
N ILE A 179 46.96 -8.87 -2.15
CA ILE A 179 47.92 -8.91 -3.26
C ILE A 179 48.06 -7.52 -3.88
N CYS A 180 46.96 -6.80 -4.12
CA CYS A 180 46.97 -5.47 -4.74
C CYS A 180 47.65 -4.40 -3.83
N SER A 181 47.56 -4.56 -2.48
CA SER A 181 48.20 -3.64 -1.54
C SER A 181 49.73 -3.80 -1.43
N GLY A 182 50.30 -4.83 -2.06
CA GLY A 182 51.73 -5.10 -2.00
C GLY A 182 52.25 -5.71 -0.70
N VAL A 183 51.36 -5.99 0.30
CA VAL A 183 51.76 -6.58 1.59
C VAL A 183 52.35 -7.98 1.43
N LEU A 184 51.95 -8.72 0.40
CA LEU A 184 52.45 -10.07 0.11
C LEU A 184 53.67 -10.10 -0.82
N GLY A 185 54.22 -8.95 -1.15
CA GLY A 185 55.37 -8.77 -2.07
C GLY A 185 54.97 -8.10 -3.40
N GLN A 186 56.02 -7.77 -4.20
CA GLN A 186 55.80 -7.10 -5.48
C GLN A 186 55.34 -8.09 -6.54
N VAL A 187 54.24 -7.76 -7.23
CA VAL A 187 53.69 -8.53 -8.33
C VAL A 187 54.20 -7.94 -9.67
N PRO A 188 54.55 -8.76 -10.65
CA PRO A 188 54.93 -8.27 -11.97
C PRO A 188 53.85 -7.36 -12.60
N ASN A 189 54.23 -6.28 -13.30
CA ASN A 189 53.31 -5.26 -13.81
C ASN A 189 52.20 -5.81 -14.71
N ASN A 190 52.46 -6.85 -15.49
CA ASN A 190 51.47 -7.50 -16.35
C ASN A 190 50.38 -8.24 -15.55
N ILE A 191 50.74 -8.79 -14.38
CA ILE A 191 49.78 -9.47 -13.49
C ILE A 191 49.05 -8.42 -12.64
N GLN A 192 49.71 -7.35 -12.24
CA GLN A 192 49.12 -6.28 -11.45
C GLN A 192 47.90 -5.63 -12.13
N GLN A 193 47.97 -5.42 -13.45
CA GLN A 193 46.80 -4.92 -14.21
C GLN A 193 45.63 -5.90 -14.20
N MET A 194 45.91 -7.20 -14.37
CA MET A 194 44.85 -8.22 -14.31
C MET A 194 44.21 -8.33 -12.93
N LEU A 195 45.01 -8.25 -11.88
CA LEU A 195 44.54 -8.25 -10.49
C LEU A 195 43.69 -7.00 -10.17
N ALA A 196 44.07 -5.83 -10.67
CA ALA A 196 43.31 -4.61 -10.52
C ALA A 196 41.91 -4.73 -11.18
N VAL A 197 41.83 -5.34 -12.37
CA VAL A 197 40.56 -5.63 -13.04
C VAL A 197 39.73 -6.63 -12.26
N ALA A 198 40.33 -7.71 -11.74
CA ALA A 198 39.64 -8.71 -10.92
C ALA A 198 39.11 -8.09 -9.63
N ASN A 199 39.89 -7.27 -8.94
CA ASN A 199 39.48 -6.57 -7.73
C ASN A 199 38.32 -5.61 -8.01
N LYS A 200 38.40 -4.79 -9.06
CA LYS A 200 37.30 -3.90 -9.47
C LYS A 200 36.00 -4.65 -9.79
N ASN A 201 36.11 -5.82 -10.42
CA ASN A 201 34.90 -6.65 -10.68
C ASN A 201 34.32 -7.28 -9.40
N SER A 202 35.18 -7.70 -8.46
CA SER A 202 34.73 -8.19 -7.13
C SER A 202 34.03 -7.10 -6.34
N ASP A 203 34.56 -5.88 -6.32
CA ASP A 203 33.94 -4.71 -5.69
C ASP A 203 32.57 -4.40 -6.31
N ARG A 204 32.49 -4.42 -7.65
CA ARG A 204 31.25 -4.20 -8.38
C ARG A 204 30.19 -5.26 -8.04
N LEU A 205 30.59 -6.52 -7.95
CA LEU A 205 29.67 -7.61 -7.65
C LEU A 205 29.17 -7.55 -6.20
N ALA A 206 30.04 -7.20 -5.25
CA ALA A 206 29.66 -6.96 -3.86
C ALA A 206 28.62 -5.82 -3.76
N MET A 207 28.85 -4.70 -4.45
CA MET A 207 27.91 -3.58 -4.51
C MET A 207 26.54 -3.99 -5.10
N LEU A 208 26.53 -4.79 -6.19
CA LEU A 208 25.28 -5.29 -6.79
C LEU A 208 24.45 -6.12 -5.82
N ILE A 209 25.13 -6.95 -5.03
CA ILE A 209 24.45 -7.80 -4.02
C ILE A 209 23.92 -6.94 -2.88
N ASP A 210 24.68 -5.96 -2.41
CA ASP A 210 24.23 -5.05 -1.35
C ASP A 210 23.04 -4.20 -1.83
N ASP A 211 23.07 -3.68 -3.06
CA ASP A 211 21.97 -2.97 -3.70
C ASP A 211 20.71 -3.85 -3.78
N LEU A 212 20.87 -5.13 -4.16
CA LEU A 212 19.74 -6.07 -4.25
C LEU A 212 19.11 -6.35 -2.87
N LEU A 213 19.95 -6.50 -1.83
CA LEU A 213 19.48 -6.67 -0.46
C LEU A 213 18.77 -5.42 0.07
N ASP A 214 19.32 -4.24 -0.20
CA ASP A 214 18.70 -2.97 0.19
C ASP A 214 17.34 -2.80 -0.50
N LEU A 215 17.24 -3.11 -1.79
CA LEU A 215 15.97 -3.10 -2.51
C LEU A 215 14.95 -4.04 -1.88
N GLN A 216 15.35 -5.28 -1.53
CA GLN A 216 14.48 -6.25 -0.88
C GLN A 216 14.03 -5.79 0.51
N ALA A 217 14.94 -5.18 1.29
CA ALA A 217 14.60 -4.65 2.61
C ALA A 217 13.61 -3.48 2.50
N LEU A 218 13.76 -2.63 1.48
CA LEU A 218 12.84 -1.54 1.16
C LEU A 218 11.46 -2.06 0.72
N ASP A 219 11.40 -3.04 -0.18
CA ASP A 219 10.16 -3.64 -0.68
C ASP A 219 9.34 -4.30 0.41
N THR A 220 10.01 -4.97 1.34
CA THR A 220 9.35 -5.67 2.45
C THR A 220 9.05 -4.79 3.65
N GLY A 221 9.45 -3.50 3.62
CA GLY A 221 9.33 -2.59 4.75
C GLY A 221 10.19 -3.00 5.96
N LYS A 222 11.18 -3.86 5.76
CA LYS A 222 12.08 -4.37 6.81
C LYS A 222 13.38 -3.59 6.93
N MET A 223 13.59 -2.55 6.13
CA MET A 223 14.77 -1.72 6.25
C MET A 223 14.77 -1.03 7.61
N ALA A 224 15.71 -1.42 8.47
CA ALA A 224 15.90 -0.75 9.76
C ALA A 224 16.47 0.65 9.51
N MET A 225 15.79 1.68 10.03
CA MET A 225 16.19 3.08 9.94
C MET A 225 16.64 3.58 11.33
N ASN A 226 17.82 4.13 11.41
CA ASN A 226 18.37 4.75 12.64
C ASN A 226 18.30 6.28 12.51
N VAL A 227 17.07 6.82 12.48
CA VAL A 227 16.82 8.25 12.27
C VAL A 227 17.16 9.03 13.53
N LYS A 228 18.07 10.01 13.39
CA LYS A 228 18.53 10.91 14.47
C LYS A 228 18.68 12.33 13.93
N PRO A 229 18.64 13.36 14.80
CA PRO A 229 19.06 14.70 14.42
C PRO A 229 20.54 14.69 14.00
N MET A 230 20.84 15.21 12.82
CA MET A 230 22.17 15.24 12.23
C MET A 230 22.38 16.50 11.40
N ASP A 231 23.63 16.93 11.25
CA ASP A 231 23.99 18.06 10.39
C ASP A 231 24.22 17.61 8.95
N LEU A 232 23.32 18.03 8.06
CA LEU A 232 23.41 17.73 6.64
C LEU A 232 24.65 18.37 5.97
N SER A 233 25.12 19.50 6.48
CA SER A 233 26.32 20.18 5.96
C SER A 233 27.59 19.36 6.20
N THR A 234 27.67 18.70 7.32
CA THR A 234 28.77 17.77 7.68
C THR A 234 28.71 16.53 6.81
N LEU A 235 27.52 15.89 6.68
CA LEU A 235 27.32 14.74 5.79
C LEU A 235 27.74 15.02 4.36
N LEU A 236 27.44 16.22 3.82
CA LEU A 236 27.83 16.58 2.44
C LEU A 236 29.34 16.69 2.29
N ARG A 237 30.04 17.26 3.27
CA ARG A 237 31.51 17.33 3.26
C ARG A 237 32.14 15.94 3.28
N ASP A 238 31.65 15.07 4.17
CA ASP A 238 32.12 13.68 4.30
C ASP A 238 31.86 12.88 3.02
N ALA A 239 30.69 13.07 2.37
CA ALA A 239 30.35 12.43 1.12
C ALA A 239 31.25 12.90 -0.04
N ILE A 240 31.58 14.19 -0.10
CA ILE A 240 32.50 14.77 -1.09
C ILE A 240 33.90 14.19 -0.89
N GLU A 241 34.41 14.15 0.34
CA GLU A 241 35.72 13.61 0.67
C GLU A 241 35.82 12.11 0.35
N ALA A 242 34.83 11.33 0.73
CA ALA A 242 34.76 9.90 0.41
C ALA A 242 34.72 9.62 -1.10
N THR A 243 34.17 10.55 -1.88
CA THR A 243 34.06 10.43 -3.34
C THR A 243 35.35 10.85 -4.07
N ALA A 244 36.27 11.52 -3.38
CA ALA A 244 37.52 12.03 -3.97
C ALA A 244 38.39 10.94 -4.62
N GLY A 245 38.31 9.69 -4.16
CA GLY A 245 38.99 8.54 -4.77
C GLY A 245 38.54 8.25 -6.22
N TYR A 246 37.30 8.52 -6.56
CA TYR A 246 36.74 8.33 -7.91
C TYR A 246 37.15 9.45 -8.91
N LEU A 247 37.61 10.61 -8.39
CA LEU A 247 38.01 11.75 -9.21
C LEU A 247 39.32 11.49 -9.98
N ARG A 248 40.22 10.62 -9.46
CA ARG A 248 41.51 10.34 -10.03
C ARG A 248 41.43 9.68 -11.41
N ASP A 249 40.38 8.95 -11.69
CA ASP A 249 40.20 8.23 -12.95
C ASP A 249 39.66 9.13 -14.08
N LYS A 250 39.08 10.32 -13.77
CA LYS A 250 38.32 11.14 -14.74
C LYS A 250 38.66 12.63 -14.79
N ASN A 251 39.66 13.12 -14.12
CA ASN A 251 40.04 14.55 -14.12
C ASN A 251 38.83 15.54 -13.92
N VAL A 252 37.85 15.15 -13.11
CA VAL A 252 36.65 15.96 -12.77
C VAL A 252 36.90 16.68 -11.47
N SER A 253 36.51 17.95 -11.37
CA SER A 253 36.55 18.74 -10.13
C SER A 253 35.23 18.67 -9.40
N LEU A 254 35.25 18.38 -8.09
CA LEU A 254 34.07 18.37 -7.23
C LEU A 254 34.13 19.56 -6.26
N ILE A 255 33.14 20.46 -6.28
CA ILE A 255 33.18 21.73 -5.56
C ILE A 255 31.90 21.86 -4.71
N LEU A 256 32.07 22.13 -3.42
CA LEU A 256 30.97 22.57 -2.55
C LEU A 256 30.86 24.10 -2.64
N VAL A 257 29.74 24.59 -3.16
CA VAL A 257 29.52 26.01 -3.43
C VAL A 257 28.81 26.69 -2.29
N GLY A 258 29.38 27.77 -1.75
CA GLY A 258 28.79 28.62 -0.74
C GLY A 258 29.30 28.37 0.68
N SER A 259 28.83 29.20 1.64
CA SER A 259 29.07 29.02 3.07
C SER A 259 27.87 28.25 3.63
N HIS A 260 28.15 27.11 4.24
CA HIS A 260 27.09 26.23 4.72
C HIS A 260 27.07 26.20 6.26
N PRO A 261 26.20 27.02 6.90
CA PRO A 261 25.93 26.86 8.33
C PRO A 261 25.36 25.45 8.60
N PRO A 262 25.47 24.94 9.83
CA PRO A 262 24.87 23.65 10.18
C PRO A 262 23.38 23.65 9.86
N VAL A 263 22.94 22.65 9.05
CA VAL A 263 21.52 22.43 8.71
C VAL A 263 21.07 21.12 9.31
N MET A 264 20.28 21.23 10.39
CA MET A 264 19.82 20.06 11.11
C MET A 264 18.64 19.39 10.38
N VAL A 265 18.76 18.07 10.17
CA VAL A 265 17.69 17.21 9.61
C VAL A 265 17.54 15.97 10.48
N ASN A 266 16.35 15.35 10.47
CA ASN A 266 16.18 14.02 11.03
C ASN A 266 16.49 12.98 9.97
N GLY A 267 17.60 12.25 10.14
CA GLY A 267 18.04 11.29 9.12
C GLY A 267 18.85 10.11 9.70
N ASP A 268 18.90 9.06 8.89
CA ASP A 268 19.87 7.97 9.05
C ASP A 268 21.11 8.34 8.24
N GLU A 269 22.19 8.70 8.95
CA GLU A 269 23.44 9.15 8.38
C GLU A 269 24.00 8.17 7.32
N LYS A 270 23.99 6.87 7.66
CA LYS A 270 24.50 5.83 6.76
C LYS A 270 23.68 5.77 5.45
N ARG A 271 22.35 5.88 5.55
CA ARG A 271 21.45 5.82 4.39
C ARG A 271 21.50 7.09 3.56
N LEU A 272 21.58 8.25 4.19
CA LEU A 272 21.76 9.51 3.47
C LEU A 272 23.14 9.61 2.82
N MET A 273 24.20 9.09 3.45
CA MET A 273 25.52 8.94 2.83
C MET A 273 25.46 8.06 1.58
N GLN A 274 24.70 6.96 1.61
CA GLN A 274 24.47 6.09 0.44
C GLN A 274 23.77 6.85 -0.69
N VAL A 275 22.76 7.65 -0.39
CA VAL A 275 22.09 8.52 -1.37
C VAL A 275 23.10 9.49 -2.02
N MET A 276 23.87 10.19 -1.19
CA MET A 276 24.86 11.15 -1.69
C MET A 276 25.94 10.49 -2.54
N ALA A 277 26.46 9.34 -2.10
CA ALA A 277 27.44 8.57 -2.86
C ALA A 277 26.90 8.15 -4.25
N ASN A 278 25.64 7.73 -4.32
CA ASN A 278 25.00 7.37 -5.60
C ASN A 278 24.84 8.57 -6.53
N VAL A 279 24.41 9.72 -6.01
CA VAL A 279 24.20 10.92 -6.82
C VAL A 279 25.53 11.51 -7.28
N LEU A 280 26.51 11.63 -6.37
CA LEU A 280 27.85 12.17 -6.68
C LEU A 280 28.61 11.28 -7.68
N SER A 281 28.57 9.95 -7.46
CA SER A 281 29.22 9.02 -8.40
C SER A 281 28.61 9.08 -9.80
N ASN A 282 27.29 9.24 -9.91
CA ASN A 282 26.61 9.44 -11.19
C ASN A 282 27.01 10.78 -11.83
N ALA A 283 27.04 11.88 -11.09
CA ALA A 283 27.46 13.19 -11.59
C ALA A 283 28.88 13.15 -12.13
N ILE A 284 29.82 12.53 -11.41
CA ILE A 284 31.21 12.36 -11.87
C ILE A 284 31.30 11.45 -13.10
N LYS A 285 30.60 10.32 -13.05
CA LYS A 285 30.62 9.29 -14.10
C LYS A 285 30.15 9.83 -15.45
N PHE A 286 29.10 10.66 -15.45
CA PHE A 286 28.50 11.20 -16.67
C PHE A 286 28.98 12.59 -17.05
N SER A 287 29.80 13.25 -16.21
CA SER A 287 30.50 14.49 -16.54
C SER A 287 31.46 14.30 -17.73
N LYS A 288 31.74 15.40 -18.46
CA LYS A 288 32.78 15.48 -19.45
C LYS A 288 34.15 15.39 -18.78
N ASP A 289 35.16 14.96 -19.50
CA ASP A 289 36.54 14.98 -19.02
C ASP A 289 36.98 16.44 -18.75
N GLY A 290 37.64 16.70 -17.63
CA GLY A 290 37.92 18.05 -17.15
C GLY A 290 36.69 18.82 -16.63
N GLY A 291 35.57 18.16 -16.46
CA GLY A 291 34.32 18.78 -16.02
C GLY A 291 34.29 19.17 -14.54
N ILE A 292 33.23 19.92 -14.16
CA ILE A 292 33.02 20.38 -12.78
C ILE A 292 31.69 19.86 -12.31
N VAL A 293 31.68 19.20 -11.14
CA VAL A 293 30.46 18.84 -10.38
C VAL A 293 30.32 19.81 -9.22
N GLN A 294 29.20 20.55 -9.18
CA GLN A 294 28.91 21.52 -8.13
C GLN A 294 27.85 20.96 -7.20
N VAL A 295 28.16 20.98 -5.91
CA VAL A 295 27.23 20.63 -4.83
C VAL A 295 26.83 21.91 -4.11
N ARG A 296 25.53 22.16 -3.94
CA ARG A 296 25.03 23.32 -3.22
C ARG A 296 23.98 22.86 -2.20
N LEU A 297 24.02 23.45 -1.02
CA LEU A 297 23.02 23.30 0.03
C LEU A 297 22.32 24.63 0.25
N GLU A 298 21.02 24.64 0.15
CA GLU A 298 20.16 25.79 0.41
C GLU A 298 19.05 25.41 1.39
N THR A 299 18.59 26.37 2.19
CA THR A 299 17.51 26.15 3.12
C THR A 299 16.41 27.17 2.81
N HIS A 300 15.22 26.68 2.52
CA HIS A 300 14.04 27.50 2.27
C HIS A 300 12.93 27.04 3.22
N GLU A 301 12.48 27.94 4.07
CA GLU A 301 11.46 27.65 5.08
C GLU A 301 11.85 26.42 5.91
N ASP A 302 11.06 25.36 5.84
CA ASP A 302 11.27 24.09 6.57
C ASP A 302 11.92 22.99 5.71
N LEU A 303 12.50 23.34 4.55
CA LEU A 303 13.13 22.41 3.62
C LEU A 303 14.61 22.73 3.40
N ALA A 304 15.46 21.71 3.54
CA ALA A 304 16.82 21.71 3.07
C ALA A 304 16.89 21.11 1.66
N THR A 305 17.47 21.84 0.72
CA THR A 305 17.61 21.45 -0.69
C THR A 305 19.07 21.27 -1.01
N VAL A 306 19.44 20.06 -1.42
CA VAL A 306 20.77 19.74 -1.96
C VAL A 306 20.68 19.63 -3.46
N SER A 307 21.41 20.45 -4.20
CA SER A 307 21.55 20.36 -5.65
C SER A 307 22.94 19.87 -6.03
N VAL A 308 23.00 18.87 -6.94
CA VAL A 308 24.22 18.30 -7.48
C VAL A 308 24.19 18.49 -8.99
N ARG A 309 24.95 19.46 -9.48
CA ARG A 309 24.97 19.85 -10.90
C ARG A 309 26.26 19.38 -11.58
N ASP A 310 26.11 18.63 -12.66
CA ASP A 310 27.17 18.24 -13.57
C ASP A 310 27.06 18.96 -14.91
N ASN A 311 28.14 18.97 -15.68
CA ASN A 311 28.20 19.46 -17.05
C ASN A 311 28.40 18.30 -18.07
N GLY A 312 27.70 17.21 -17.83
CA GLY A 312 27.79 15.98 -18.58
C GLY A 312 26.95 15.93 -19.86
N ARG A 313 26.61 14.71 -20.26
CA ARG A 313 25.82 14.46 -21.46
C ARG A 313 24.34 14.84 -21.34
N GLY A 314 23.83 15.04 -20.13
CA GLY A 314 22.42 15.28 -19.87
C GLY A 314 21.55 14.02 -20.01
N ILE A 315 20.26 14.20 -19.72
CA ILE A 315 19.23 13.17 -19.72
C ILE A 315 18.14 13.58 -20.71
N PRO A 316 17.71 12.69 -21.64
CA PRO A 316 16.62 12.99 -22.56
C PRO A 316 15.29 13.26 -21.85
N PRO A 317 14.44 14.15 -22.38
CA PRO A 317 13.10 14.39 -21.83
C PRO A 317 12.27 13.10 -21.73
N GLY A 318 11.44 12.99 -20.70
CA GLY A 318 10.59 11.83 -20.48
C GLY A 318 11.27 10.57 -19.92
N SER A 319 12.55 10.67 -19.55
CA SER A 319 13.33 9.53 -19.02
C SER A 319 13.18 9.29 -17.53
N GLU A 320 12.25 9.95 -16.83
CA GLU A 320 12.12 9.86 -15.37
C GLU A 320 11.88 8.41 -14.89
N GLN A 321 11.01 7.67 -15.57
CA GLN A 321 10.75 6.26 -15.24
C GLN A 321 12.00 5.39 -15.44
N THR A 322 12.85 5.72 -16.38
CA THR A 322 14.11 5.00 -16.64
C THR A 322 15.18 5.39 -15.61
N VAL A 323 15.31 6.67 -15.25
CA VAL A 323 16.29 7.16 -14.26
C VAL A 323 16.04 6.56 -12.88
N PHE A 324 14.80 6.52 -12.43
CA PHE A 324 14.40 6.02 -11.10
C PHE A 324 13.84 4.58 -11.14
N GLY A 325 13.82 3.94 -12.31
CA GLY A 325 13.40 2.55 -12.49
C GLY A 325 14.45 1.56 -11.99
N GLU A 326 14.01 0.37 -11.61
CA GLU A 326 14.88 -0.73 -11.19
C GLU A 326 15.52 -1.39 -12.41
N PHE A 327 16.82 -1.68 -12.33
CA PHE A 327 17.60 -2.31 -13.42
C PHE A 327 17.54 -1.54 -14.74
N SER A 328 17.19 -0.27 -14.71
CA SER A 328 17.01 0.57 -15.88
C SER A 328 18.25 1.42 -16.16
N GLN A 329 18.59 1.57 -17.45
CA GLN A 329 19.67 2.43 -17.91
C GLN A 329 19.23 3.11 -19.21
N ILE A 330 19.59 4.41 -19.39
CA ILE A 330 19.16 5.21 -20.54
C ILE A 330 19.81 4.73 -21.84
N ASP A 331 21.07 4.24 -21.78
CA ASP A 331 21.79 3.69 -22.93
C ASP A 331 22.36 2.30 -22.64
N SER A 332 21.84 1.30 -23.33
CA SER A 332 22.37 -0.07 -23.30
C SER A 332 23.60 -0.28 -24.18
N SER A 333 23.91 0.66 -25.08
CA SER A 333 25.05 0.57 -26.03
C SER A 333 26.40 0.78 -25.36
N ASP A 334 26.47 1.58 -24.26
CA ASP A 334 27.70 1.89 -23.52
C ASP A 334 27.96 0.96 -22.31
N VAL A 335 27.26 -0.16 -22.21
CA VAL A 335 27.29 -1.11 -21.06
C VAL A 335 28.70 -1.62 -20.74
N ARG A 336 29.65 -1.56 -21.71
CA ARG A 336 31.03 -2.06 -21.50
C ARG A 336 31.96 -1.04 -20.86
N SER A 337 31.70 0.26 -21.01
CA SER A 337 32.60 1.33 -20.54
C SER A 337 32.16 2.01 -19.26
N VAL A 338 30.83 2.08 -18.98
CA VAL A 338 30.28 2.89 -17.91
C VAL A 338 29.34 2.03 -17.03
N GLY A 339 29.94 1.16 -16.21
CA GLY A 339 29.22 0.20 -15.37
C GLY A 339 28.41 0.83 -14.25
N GLY A 340 27.21 0.27 -13.99
CA GLY A 340 26.33 0.57 -12.84
C GLY A 340 25.30 -0.55 -12.69
N SER A 341 24.68 -0.69 -11.49
CA SER A 341 23.63 -1.66 -11.21
C SER A 341 22.29 -1.31 -11.87
N GLY A 342 22.04 -0.03 -12.13
CA GLY A 342 20.72 0.49 -12.45
C GLY A 342 19.76 0.48 -11.25
N LEU A 343 20.28 0.26 -10.04
CA LEU A 343 19.51 0.22 -8.80
C LEU A 343 19.74 1.44 -7.91
N GLY A 344 20.90 2.10 -8.01
CA GLY A 344 21.28 3.16 -7.08
C GLY A 344 20.28 4.30 -6.99
N MET A 345 19.72 4.77 -8.12
CA MET A 345 18.76 5.88 -8.12
C MET A 345 17.38 5.46 -7.59
N SER A 346 16.92 4.25 -7.87
CA SER A 346 15.67 3.71 -7.31
C SER A 346 15.76 3.53 -5.79
N ILE A 347 16.90 3.01 -5.30
CA ILE A 347 17.19 2.88 -3.87
C ILE A 347 17.25 4.27 -3.23
N SER A 348 17.95 5.24 -3.84
CA SER A 348 18.05 6.61 -3.34
C SER A 348 16.68 7.28 -3.19
N ARG A 349 15.80 7.14 -4.18
CA ARG A 349 14.43 7.66 -4.14
C ARG A 349 13.63 7.06 -2.98
N ARG A 350 13.73 5.75 -2.76
CA ARG A 350 13.04 5.07 -1.66
C ARG A 350 13.59 5.44 -0.27
N ILE A 351 14.90 5.55 -0.13
CA ILE A 351 15.53 6.01 1.11
C ILE A 351 15.05 7.43 1.45
N LEU A 352 15.02 8.34 0.49
CA LEU A 352 14.54 9.70 0.70
C LEU A 352 13.07 9.75 1.07
N LEU A 353 12.21 8.93 0.46
CA LEU A 353 10.80 8.80 0.85
C LEU A 353 10.65 8.36 2.32
N LEU A 354 11.49 7.45 2.81
CA LEU A 354 11.50 7.06 4.25
C LEU A 354 11.93 8.23 5.16
N HIS A 355 12.71 9.17 4.65
CA HIS A 355 13.10 10.41 5.34
C HIS A 355 12.10 11.56 5.12
N LYS A 356 10.94 11.30 4.49
CA LYS A 356 9.95 12.32 4.09
C LYS A 356 10.51 13.37 3.13
N GLY A 357 11.59 13.03 2.42
CA GLY A 357 12.25 13.83 1.42
C GLY A 357 11.86 13.42 0.00
N THR A 358 12.40 14.14 -0.98
CA THR A 358 12.21 13.83 -2.41
C THR A 358 13.54 13.91 -3.17
N ILE A 359 13.57 13.29 -4.35
CA ILE A 359 14.63 13.47 -5.34
C ILE A 359 14.03 13.66 -6.72
N GLY A 360 14.52 14.65 -7.42
CA GLY A 360 14.19 14.94 -8.81
C GLY A 360 15.44 15.37 -9.60
N TYR A 361 15.26 15.71 -10.87
CA TYR A 361 16.33 16.28 -11.68
C TYR A 361 15.80 17.27 -12.71
N GLU A 362 16.65 18.22 -13.08
CA GLU A 362 16.53 19.10 -14.24
C GLU A 362 17.69 18.80 -15.17
N SER A 363 17.43 18.57 -16.46
CA SER A 363 18.49 18.14 -17.35
C SER A 363 18.23 18.59 -18.79
N GLU A 364 19.32 18.93 -19.48
CA GLU A 364 19.33 19.26 -20.89
C GLU A 364 20.43 18.47 -21.60
N VAL A 365 20.07 17.80 -22.71
CA VAL A 365 20.99 16.94 -23.46
C VAL A 365 22.17 17.76 -24.00
N GLY A 366 23.41 17.33 -23.72
CA GLY A 366 24.65 18.00 -24.11
C GLY A 366 25.11 19.12 -23.17
N VAL A 367 24.26 19.60 -22.26
CA VAL A 367 24.57 20.66 -21.28
C VAL A 367 24.93 20.07 -19.92
N GLY A 368 24.11 19.16 -19.37
CA GLY A 368 24.36 18.51 -18.08
C GLY A 368 23.06 18.20 -17.31
N THR A 369 23.22 17.76 -16.07
CA THR A 369 22.13 17.40 -15.17
C THR A 369 22.30 18.07 -13.82
N ASN A 370 21.19 18.51 -13.22
CA ASN A 370 21.10 19.00 -11.86
C ASN A 370 20.16 18.07 -11.08
N PHE A 371 20.70 17.21 -10.22
CA PHE A 371 19.89 16.42 -9.28
C PHE A 371 19.54 17.27 -8.07
N ILE A 372 18.28 17.24 -7.68
CA ILE A 372 17.70 18.04 -6.58
C ILE A 372 17.12 17.11 -5.54
N ILE A 373 17.66 17.17 -4.32
CA ILE A 373 17.23 16.39 -3.16
C ILE A 373 16.64 17.35 -2.15
N THR A 374 15.45 17.05 -1.62
CA THR A 374 14.83 17.83 -0.55
C THR A 374 14.66 17.00 0.71
N LEU A 375 14.91 17.58 1.87
CA LEU A 375 14.72 16.96 3.17
C LEU A 375 14.07 17.97 4.13
N PRO A 376 13.14 17.56 5.01
CA PRO A 376 12.61 18.43 6.04
C PRO A 376 13.69 18.86 7.04
N VAL A 377 13.77 20.15 7.32
CA VAL A 377 14.66 20.70 8.37
C VAL A 377 14.12 20.29 9.74
N PHE A 378 15.00 19.89 10.62
CA PHE A 378 14.67 19.61 12.00
C PHE A 378 14.58 20.95 12.79
N SER A 379 13.37 21.42 13.03
CA SER A 379 13.10 22.48 13.97
C SER A 379 12.95 21.85 15.35
N ALA A 380 13.91 22.08 16.24
CA ALA A 380 13.72 21.69 17.65
C ALA A 380 12.43 22.36 18.16
N PRO A 381 11.58 21.69 18.94
CA PRO A 381 10.47 22.35 19.59
C PRO A 381 11.04 23.54 20.39
N ILE A 382 10.56 24.73 20.10
CA ILE A 382 10.90 25.93 20.90
C ILE A 382 10.36 25.62 22.30
N GLU A 383 11.22 25.23 23.25
CA GLU A 383 10.89 25.30 24.66
C GLU A 383 10.58 26.78 24.96
N VAL A 384 9.31 27.10 25.01
CA VAL A 384 8.83 28.37 25.53
C VAL A 384 9.27 28.37 26.99
N GLN A 385 10.45 28.91 27.26
CA GLN A 385 10.87 29.25 28.62
C GLN A 385 9.79 30.16 29.19
N GLY A 386 8.95 29.59 30.04
CA GLY A 386 7.93 30.30 30.74
C GLY A 386 8.57 31.48 31.49
N GLN A 387 8.25 32.69 31.04
CA GLN A 387 8.58 33.90 31.77
C GLN A 387 8.10 33.75 33.21
N GLY A 388 9.07 33.69 34.12
CA GLY A 388 8.85 33.68 35.55
C GLY A 388 7.96 34.85 35.95
N ARG A 389 6.80 34.56 36.50
CA ARG A 389 6.00 35.55 37.25
C ARG A 389 6.68 35.73 38.59
N PRO A 390 6.94 36.98 39.04
CA PRO A 390 7.39 37.26 40.38
C PRO A 390 6.26 37.04 41.39
N GLY A 391 6.53 36.33 42.39
CA GLY A 391 6.03 36.15 43.74
C GLY A 391 4.63 36.66 44.12
N SER A 392 3.84 35.72 44.68
CA SER A 392 3.04 36.02 45.87
C SER A 392 3.05 34.80 46.79
N ARG A 393 3.46 35.12 48.03
CA ARG A 393 3.39 34.21 49.22
C ARG A 393 1.93 33.95 49.58
N GLY A 394 1.64 32.75 50.04
CA GLY A 394 0.43 32.51 50.80
C GLY A 394 -0.02 31.07 50.92
N ALA A 395 0.38 30.44 52.02
CA ALA A 395 -0.35 29.49 52.88
C ALA A 395 -0.92 28.18 52.33
N ALA A 396 -0.35 27.10 52.78
CA ALA A 396 -0.93 25.96 53.51
C ALA A 396 -2.24 25.34 53.07
N GLY A 397 -2.23 24.02 52.85
CA GLY A 397 -3.41 23.14 52.81
C GLY A 397 -3.06 21.76 52.28
N ALA A 398 -2.70 20.87 53.19
CA ALA A 398 -2.59 19.43 52.96
C ALA A 398 -3.94 18.77 52.68
N VAL A 399 -3.96 17.62 52.04
CA VAL A 399 -4.78 16.40 52.19
C VAL A 399 -4.68 15.64 50.87
N GLU A 400 -3.94 14.60 50.70
CA GLU A 400 -4.14 13.17 51.04
C GLU A 400 -5.09 12.41 50.06
N THR A 401 -4.48 11.31 49.55
CA THR A 401 -4.94 9.94 49.22
C THR A 401 -5.77 9.69 47.94
N VAL A 402 -5.18 8.98 46.97
CA VAL A 402 -5.12 7.52 46.66
C VAL A 402 -6.49 6.79 46.62
N PRO A 403 -6.66 5.67 45.92
CA PRO A 403 -6.65 5.29 44.49
C PRO A 403 -7.99 4.61 44.07
N ILE A 404 -8.19 4.39 42.81
CA ILE A 404 -8.56 3.05 42.25
C ILE A 404 -8.34 3.09 40.72
#